data_565afc56a98327f1ec4f3b6ef99ab569
#
_entry.id   565afc56a98327f1ec4f3b6ef99ab569
#
_cell.length_a   1.000
_cell.length_b   1.000
_cell.length_c   1.000
_cell.angle_alpha   90.00
_cell.angle_beta   90.00
_cell.angle_gamma   90.00
#
_symmetry.space_group_name_H-M   'P 1'
#
loop_
_entity.id
_entity.type
_entity.pdbx_description
1 polymer ?
#
loop_
_entity_poly.entity_id
_entity_poly.type
_entity_poly.pdbx_seq_one_letter_code
_entity_poly.pdbx_strand_id
1 'polypeptide(L)' 'MVLTRDQELWAVALWVEKNHGKEGPAYIAQQIERLSNEGDEAGIATWKTVAERFDQLSCQSPTS' A
#
# COMPACT_ATOMS: atom_id res chain seq x y z
N MET A 1 -18.95 -2.34 13.01
CA MET A 1 -17.59 -2.55 13.56
C MET A 1 -16.62 -1.59 12.88
N VAL A 2 -15.83 -0.91 13.67
CA VAL A 2 -14.90 0.08 13.14
C VAL A 2 -13.49 -0.54 13.07
N LEU A 3 -12.89 -0.47 11.90
CA LEU A 3 -11.52 -0.94 11.75
C LEU A 3 -10.55 0.08 12.34
N THR A 4 -9.48 -0.40 12.93
CA THR A 4 -8.41 0.51 13.34
C THR A 4 -7.69 0.98 12.08
N ARG A 5 -6.97 2.08 12.21
CA ARG A 5 -6.21 2.58 11.07
C ARG A 5 -5.21 1.55 10.55
N ASP A 6 -4.59 0.82 11.48
CA ASP A 6 -3.64 -0.21 11.10
C ASP A 6 -4.32 -1.32 10.28
N GLN A 7 -5.51 -1.72 10.71
CA GLN A 7 -6.27 -2.73 9.98
C GLN A 7 -6.67 -2.23 8.59
N GLU A 8 -7.03 -0.96 8.49
CA GLU A 8 -7.38 -0.37 7.20
C GLU A 8 -6.18 -0.38 6.25
N LEU A 9 -5.01 -0.05 6.76
CA LEU A 9 -3.80 -0.04 5.94
C LEU A 9 -3.43 -1.43 5.46
N TRP A 10 -3.57 -2.42 6.34
CA TRP A 10 -3.35 -3.81 5.95
C TRP A 10 -4.35 -4.25 4.88
N ALA A 11 -5.61 -3.84 5.04
CA ALA A 11 -6.65 -4.18 4.07
C ALA A 11 -6.34 -3.59 2.70
N VAL A 12 -5.83 -2.36 2.67
CA VAL A 12 -5.46 -1.73 1.40
C VAL A 12 -4.29 -2.48 0.77
N ALA A 13 -3.29 -2.85 1.56
CA ALA A 13 -2.14 -3.59 1.05
C ALA A 13 -2.57 -4.93 0.47
N LEU A 14 -3.46 -5.64 1.16
CA LEU A 14 -3.99 -6.90 0.67
C LEU A 14 -4.78 -6.72 -0.61
N TRP A 15 -5.55 -5.64 -0.70
CA TRP A 15 -6.33 -5.33 -1.89
C TRP A 15 -5.39 -5.10 -3.09
N VAL A 16 -4.31 -4.36 -2.87
CA VAL A 16 -3.34 -4.10 -3.92
C VAL A 16 -2.70 -5.41 -4.38
N GLU A 17 -2.32 -6.25 -3.45
CA GLU A 17 -1.72 -7.53 -3.79
C GLU A 17 -2.68 -8.39 -4.60
N LYS A 18 -3.93 -8.43 -4.18
CA LYS A 18 -4.92 -9.26 -4.84
C LYS A 18 -5.25 -8.78 -6.25
N ASN A 19 -5.31 -7.48 -6.43
CA ASN A 19 -5.75 -6.91 -7.72
C ASN A 19 -4.60 -6.59 -8.66
N HIS A 20 -3.42 -6.32 -8.14
CA HIS A 20 -2.28 -5.90 -8.95
C HIS A 20 -1.09 -6.86 -8.89
N GLY A 21 -1.01 -7.67 -7.84
CA GLY A 21 0.04 -8.68 -7.74
C GLY A 21 1.44 -8.11 -7.97
N LYS A 22 2.10 -8.56 -9.02
CA LYS A 22 3.46 -8.13 -9.33
C LYS A 22 3.57 -6.64 -9.61
N GLU A 23 2.47 -6.02 -10.04
CA GLU A 23 2.46 -4.61 -10.36
C GLU A 23 2.07 -3.75 -9.17
N GLY A 24 1.86 -4.37 -8.00
CA GLY A 24 1.51 -3.66 -6.79
C GLY A 24 2.44 -2.51 -6.47
N PRO A 25 3.76 -2.73 -6.43
CA PRO A 25 4.69 -1.64 -6.15
C PRO A 25 4.58 -0.50 -7.14
N ALA A 26 4.40 -0.80 -8.42
CA ALA A 26 4.23 0.22 -9.44
C ALA A 26 2.93 1.00 -9.24
N TYR A 27 1.86 0.28 -8.89
CA TYR A 27 0.58 0.92 -8.61
C TYR A 27 0.70 1.88 -7.44
N ILE A 28 1.33 1.44 -6.36
CA ILE A 28 1.52 2.27 -5.17
C ILE A 28 2.34 3.51 -5.52
N ALA A 29 3.41 3.33 -6.29
CA ALA A 29 4.26 4.43 -6.71
C ALA A 29 3.47 5.45 -7.54
N GLN A 30 2.58 4.99 -8.39
CA GLN A 30 1.72 5.88 -9.18
C GLN A 30 0.82 6.72 -8.27
N GLN A 31 0.27 6.10 -7.23
CA GLN A 31 -0.60 6.83 -6.32
C GLN A 31 0.18 7.90 -5.58
N ILE A 32 1.38 7.57 -5.14
CA ILE A 32 2.23 8.53 -4.43
C ILE A 32 2.58 9.69 -5.35
N GLU A 33 2.96 9.40 -6.59
CA GLU A 33 3.31 10.44 -7.55
C GLU A 33 2.13 11.36 -7.82
N ARG A 34 0.95 10.79 -8.01
CA ARG A 34 -0.26 11.55 -8.24
C ARG A 34 -0.55 12.47 -7.06
N LEU A 35 -0.48 11.94 -5.84
CA LEU A 35 -0.74 12.72 -4.65
C LEU A 35 0.31 13.80 -4.44
N SER A 36 1.55 13.51 -4.82
CA SER A 36 2.63 14.50 -4.76
C SER A 36 2.31 15.67 -5.68
N ASN A 37 1.82 15.39 -6.88
CA ASN A 37 1.43 16.42 -7.83
C ASN A 37 0.25 17.26 -7.31
N GLU A 38 -0.61 16.64 -6.51
CA GLU A 38 -1.77 17.32 -5.93
C GLU A 38 -1.42 18.04 -4.63
N GLY A 39 -0.24 17.79 -4.10
CA GLY A 39 0.17 18.38 -2.84
C GLY A 39 -0.47 17.75 -1.62
N ASP A 40 -0.97 16.52 -1.75
CA ASP A 40 -1.65 15.81 -0.67
C ASP A 40 -0.66 15.02 0.18
N GLU A 41 -0.05 15.69 1.14
CA GLU A 41 0.96 15.06 1.98
C GLU A 41 0.40 13.95 2.86
N ALA A 42 -0.83 14.12 3.34
CA ALA A 42 -1.47 13.11 4.17
C ALA A 42 -1.69 11.82 3.38
N GLY A 43 -2.12 11.96 2.13
CA GLY A 43 -2.30 10.81 1.25
C GLY A 43 -0.98 10.13 0.93
N ILE A 44 0.08 10.92 0.73
CA ILE A 44 1.41 10.38 0.47
C ILE A 44 1.87 9.54 1.66
N ALA A 45 1.70 10.06 2.87
CA ALA A 45 2.09 9.34 4.07
C ALA A 45 1.32 8.03 4.20
N THR A 46 0.02 8.07 3.91
CA THR A 46 -0.82 6.87 3.95
C THR A 46 -0.31 5.82 2.96
N TRP A 47 -0.05 6.21 1.73
CA TRP A 47 0.41 5.27 0.71
C TRP A 47 1.82 4.75 0.98
N LYS A 48 2.67 5.55 1.61
CA LYS A 48 3.98 5.07 2.01
C LYS A 48 3.85 3.97 3.04
N THR A 49 2.92 4.10 3.98
CA THR A 49 2.66 3.05 4.97
C THR A 49 2.10 1.82 4.28
N VAL A 50 1.18 2.01 3.32
CA VAL A 50 0.66 0.88 2.54
C VAL A 50 1.80 0.16 1.83
N ALA A 51 2.75 0.91 1.29
CA ALA A 51 3.90 0.30 0.61
C ALA A 51 4.72 -0.55 1.57
N GLU A 52 4.91 -0.09 2.79
CA GLU A 52 5.63 -0.86 3.79
C GLU A 52 4.90 -2.15 4.13
N ARG A 53 3.58 -2.08 4.31
CA ARG A 53 2.78 -3.27 4.59
C ARG A 53 2.82 -4.24 3.42
N PHE A 54 2.72 -3.71 2.21
CA PHE A 54 2.79 -4.53 1.01
C PHE A 54 4.15 -5.26 0.93
N ASP A 55 5.22 -4.55 1.25
CA ASP A 55 6.55 -5.12 1.24
C ASP A 55 6.65 -6.25 2.27
N GLN A 56 6.05 -6.08 3.44
CA GLN A 56 6.05 -7.11 4.46
C GLN A 56 5.28 -8.36 3.99
N LEU A 57 4.20 -8.16 3.26
CA LEU A 57 3.45 -9.28 2.70
C LEU A 57 4.33 -10.07 1.73
N SER A 58 5.09 -9.38 0.91
CA SER A 58 6.02 -10.01 -0.03
C SER A 58 7.12 -10.75 0.70
N CYS A 59 7.66 -10.14 1.75
CA CYS A 59 8.74 -10.75 2.53
C CYS A 59 8.28 -11.99 3.27
N GLN A 60 7.00 -12.10 3.57
CA GLN A 60 6.48 -13.25 4.27
C GLN A 60 6.25 -14.44 3.36
N SER A 61 6.54 -14.28 2.10
CA SER A 61 6.42 -15.39 1.16
C SER A 61 7.31 -16.55 1.63
N PRO A 62 6.76 -17.74 1.77
CA PRO A 62 7.53 -18.87 2.25
C PRO A 62 8.54 -19.37 1.25
N THR A 63 8.52 -18.84 0.10
CA THR A 63 9.47 -19.26 -0.92
C THR A 63 10.80 -18.67 -0.65
N SER A 64 11.66 -19.46 -0.36
CA SER A 64 13.03 -19.01 -0.21
C SER A 64 13.77 -19.40 -1.45
#